data_d96f4f0b22ed70da14dc556287e34b5f
#
_entry.id   d96f4f0b22ed70da14dc556287e34b5f
#
_cell.length_a   1.000
_cell.length_b   1.000
_cell.length_c   1.000
_cell.angle_alpha   90.00
_cell.angle_beta   90.00
_cell.angle_gamma   90.00
#
_symmetry.space_group_name_H-M   'P 1'
#
loop_
_entity.id
_entity.type
_entity.pdbx_description
1 polymer ?
#
loop_
_entity_poly.entity_id
_entity_poly.type
_entity_poly.pdbx_seq_one_letter_code
_entity_poly.pdbx_strand_id
1 'polypeptide(L)'
;MALTFYDTNALLSLRESAFVEKFACSHKTLEEIENIKTSGKKDDETRYRARKVAHAFQDGNNYIVCNYPYDRIVKELAARGLEVTPDAIITTEAYLLNSETDDVVFVTDDVNC
;
A
#
# COMPACT_ATOMS: atom_id res chain seq x y z
N MET A 1 19.03 6.72 -4.25
CA MET A 1 18.59 5.73 -3.24
C MET A 1 17.21 5.21 -3.59
N ALA A 2 17.01 3.91 -3.40
CA ALA A 2 15.73 3.30 -3.72
C ALA A 2 14.63 3.78 -2.77
N LEU A 3 13.46 4.08 -3.34
CA LEU A 3 12.26 4.41 -2.57
C LEU A 3 11.48 3.11 -2.37
N THR A 4 11.22 2.77 -1.12
CA THR A 4 10.46 1.57 -0.80
C THR A 4 8.96 1.86 -0.97
N PHE A 5 8.27 0.94 -1.63
CA PHE A 5 6.82 0.99 -1.79
C PHE A 5 6.23 -0.21 -1.05
N TYR A 6 5.44 0.04 -0.03
CA TYR A 6 4.84 -1.03 0.80
C TYR A 6 3.42 -1.33 0.35
N ASP A 7 3.09 -2.63 0.29
CA ASP A 7 1.69 -3.02 0.17
C ASP A 7 1.03 -3.01 1.56
N THR A 8 -0.26 -3.29 1.60
CA THR A 8 -1.03 -3.22 2.83
C THR A 8 -0.49 -4.19 3.89
N ASN A 9 -0.21 -5.44 3.50
CA ASN A 9 0.26 -6.44 4.46
C ASN A 9 1.65 -6.11 5.01
N ALA A 10 2.53 -5.54 4.19
CA ALA A 10 3.84 -5.10 4.65
C ALA A 10 3.71 -4.00 5.72
N LEU A 11 2.82 -3.04 5.50
CA LEU A 11 2.59 -1.98 6.50
C LEU A 11 2.00 -2.54 7.78
N LEU A 12 1.06 -3.48 7.68
CA LEU A 12 0.47 -4.10 8.87
C LEU A 12 1.52 -4.88 9.67
N SER A 13 2.46 -5.52 9.00
CA SER A 13 3.56 -6.24 9.67
C SER A 13 4.52 -5.29 10.36
N LEU A 14 4.90 -4.21 9.68
CA LEU A 14 5.91 -3.28 10.20
C LEU A 14 5.34 -2.29 11.20
N ARG A 15 4.06 -1.95 11.06
CA ARG A 15 3.38 -0.94 11.87
C ARG A 15 4.16 0.38 11.84
N GLU A 16 4.37 1.02 13.00
CA GLU A 16 5.09 2.29 13.07
C GLU A 16 6.54 2.21 12.59
N SER A 17 7.13 1.00 12.56
CA SER A 17 8.50 0.82 12.07
C SER A 17 8.67 1.20 10.61
N ALA A 18 7.59 1.09 9.81
CA ALA A 18 7.64 1.47 8.40
C ALA A 18 7.93 2.97 8.22
N PHE A 19 7.61 3.79 9.23
CA PHE A 19 7.69 5.24 9.13
C PHE A 19 9.06 5.80 9.52
N VAL A 20 10.01 4.94 9.85
CA VAL A 20 11.37 5.35 10.21
C VAL A 20 12.08 5.99 9.01
N GLU A 21 11.88 5.44 7.83
CA GLU A 21 12.44 5.99 6.59
C GLU A 21 11.32 6.34 5.63
N LYS A 22 11.58 7.28 4.73
CA LYS A 22 10.60 7.67 3.73
C LYS A 22 10.21 6.49 2.85
N PHE A 23 8.90 6.34 2.62
CA PHE A 23 8.36 5.26 1.80
C PHE A 23 7.18 5.77 0.98
N ALA A 24 6.72 4.94 0.06
CA ALA A 24 5.52 5.20 -0.72
C ALA A 24 4.51 4.08 -0.52
N CYS A 25 3.25 4.37 -0.72
CA CYS A 25 2.18 3.38 -0.70
C CYS A 25 1.04 3.83 -1.61
N SER A 26 0.10 2.93 -1.84
CA SER A 26 -1.07 3.21 -2.66
C SER A 26 -2.18 3.85 -1.83
N HIS A 27 -2.97 4.72 -2.47
CA HIS A 27 -4.20 5.23 -1.84
C HIS A 27 -5.13 4.07 -1.45
N LYS A 28 -5.09 2.97 -2.21
CA LYS A 28 -5.91 1.78 -1.91
C LYS A 28 -5.51 1.17 -0.58
N THR A 29 -4.23 1.19 -0.25
CA THR A 29 -3.75 0.73 1.06
C THR A 29 -4.37 1.53 2.19
N LEU A 30 -4.48 2.85 2.05
CA LEU A 30 -5.13 3.68 3.08
C LEU A 30 -6.59 3.30 3.26
N GLU A 31 -7.31 3.05 2.17
CA GLU A 31 -8.71 2.60 2.25
C GLU A 31 -8.82 1.26 2.98
N GLU A 32 -7.93 0.32 2.64
CA GLU A 32 -7.95 -1.00 3.26
C GLU A 32 -7.66 -0.92 4.76
N ILE A 33 -6.70 -0.10 5.17
CA ILE A 33 -6.35 0.08 6.58
C ILE A 33 -7.54 0.66 7.35
N GLU A 34 -8.23 1.67 6.79
CA GLU A 34 -9.39 2.24 7.43
C GLU A 34 -10.50 1.20 7.60
N ASN A 35 -10.71 0.36 6.61
CA ASN A 35 -11.71 -0.70 6.68
C ASN A 35 -11.34 -1.77 7.71
N ILE A 36 -10.06 -2.14 7.78
CA ILE A 36 -9.59 -3.17 8.72
C ILE A 36 -9.74 -2.70 10.17
N LYS A 37 -9.51 -1.42 10.46
CA LYS A 37 -9.58 -0.88 11.83
C LYS A 37 -10.87 -1.25 12.54
N THR A 38 -11.97 -1.31 11.81
CA THR A 38 -13.30 -1.52 12.38
C THR A 38 -13.98 -2.81 11.90
N SER A 39 -13.26 -3.66 11.17
CA SER A 39 -13.85 -4.85 10.58
C SER A 39 -14.10 -5.94 11.63
N GLY A 40 -15.34 -6.36 11.75
CA GLY A 40 -15.70 -7.49 12.60
C GLY A 40 -15.24 -8.84 12.06
N LYS A 41 -14.77 -8.87 10.79
CA LYS A 41 -14.28 -10.09 10.17
C LYS A 41 -12.81 -10.34 10.41
N LYS A 42 -12.10 -9.34 10.93
CA LYS A 42 -10.67 -9.46 11.23
C LYS A 42 -10.45 -9.74 12.71
N ASP A 43 -9.35 -10.39 13.05
CA ASP A 43 -9.02 -10.65 14.43
C ASP A 43 -8.54 -9.38 15.15
N ASP A 44 -8.41 -9.46 16.47
CA ASP A 44 -8.03 -8.31 17.29
C ASP A 44 -6.63 -7.82 16.94
N GLU A 45 -5.71 -8.72 16.66
CA GLU A 45 -4.33 -8.37 16.35
C GLU A 45 -4.27 -7.59 15.03
N THR A 46 -5.00 -8.03 14.03
CA THR A 46 -5.02 -7.34 12.72
C THR A 46 -5.63 -5.95 12.86
N ARG A 47 -6.74 -5.81 13.61
CA ARG A 47 -7.34 -4.49 13.87
C ARG A 47 -6.39 -3.58 14.64
N TYR A 48 -5.67 -4.14 15.62
CA TYR A 48 -4.69 -3.38 16.39
C TYR A 48 -3.58 -2.84 15.48
N ARG A 49 -3.04 -3.68 14.60
CA ARG A 49 -2.01 -3.27 13.66
C ARG A 49 -2.50 -2.18 12.74
N ALA A 50 -3.72 -2.30 12.24
CA ALA A 50 -4.32 -1.28 11.38
C ALA A 50 -4.47 0.05 12.11
N ARG A 51 -4.90 0.03 13.39
CA ARG A 51 -5.00 1.25 14.18
C ARG A 51 -3.64 1.91 14.39
N LYS A 52 -2.59 1.09 14.63
CA LYS A 52 -1.24 1.61 14.79
C LYS A 52 -0.74 2.29 13.52
N VAL A 53 -0.97 1.67 12.36
CA VAL A 53 -0.57 2.25 11.09
C VAL A 53 -1.35 3.52 10.79
N ALA A 54 -2.67 3.52 11.01
CA ALA A 54 -3.50 4.69 10.79
C ALA A 54 -3.04 5.86 11.66
N HIS A 55 -2.70 5.57 12.92
CA HIS A 55 -2.21 6.60 13.84
C HIS A 55 -0.87 7.18 13.35
N ALA A 56 0.02 6.31 12.88
CA ALA A 56 1.32 6.74 12.36
C ALA A 56 1.16 7.63 11.12
N PHE A 57 0.18 7.35 10.27
CA PHE A 57 -0.12 8.22 9.13
C PHE A 57 -0.58 9.61 9.57
N GLN A 58 -1.36 9.70 10.64
CA GLN A 58 -1.82 10.99 11.15
C GLN A 58 -0.69 11.79 11.77
N ASP A 59 0.22 11.13 12.46
CA ASP A 59 1.31 11.79 13.17
C ASP A 59 2.54 12.06 12.30
N GLY A 60 2.71 11.29 11.22
CA GLY A 60 3.90 11.35 10.39
C GLY A 60 3.67 12.08 9.08
N ASN A 61 4.78 12.45 8.46
CA ASN A 61 4.76 13.06 7.13
C ASN A 61 5.87 12.48 6.23
N ASN A 62 6.43 11.36 6.64
CA ASN A 62 7.58 10.78 5.94
C ASN A 62 7.13 9.70 4.94
N TYR A 63 6.15 10.05 4.12
CA TYR A 63 5.58 9.09 3.16
C TYR A 63 4.98 9.80 1.94
N ILE A 64 4.83 9.03 0.87
CA ILE A 64 4.16 9.45 -0.35
C ILE A 64 2.97 8.51 -0.59
N VAL A 65 1.78 9.07 -0.81
CA VAL A 65 0.60 8.28 -1.17
C VAL A 65 0.36 8.45 -2.66
N CYS A 66 0.40 7.34 -3.40
CA CYS A 66 0.13 7.33 -4.82
C CYS A 66 -1.38 7.26 -5.04
N ASN A 67 -1.87 8.13 -5.91
CA ASN A 67 -3.29 8.18 -6.27
C ASN A 67 -3.42 8.48 -7.76
N TYR A 68 -2.98 7.54 -8.57
CA TYR A 68 -3.09 7.68 -10.03
C TYR A 68 -4.55 7.60 -10.46
N PRO A 69 -4.92 8.26 -11.55
CA PRO A 69 -6.30 8.19 -12.04
C PRO A 69 -6.73 6.75 -12.27
N TYR A 70 -7.95 6.44 -11.86
CA TYR A 70 -8.48 5.07 -11.94
C TYR A 70 -8.47 4.54 -13.37
N ASP A 71 -8.84 5.36 -14.35
CA ASP A 71 -8.85 4.95 -15.75
C ASP A 71 -7.44 4.60 -16.26
N ARG A 72 -6.41 5.27 -15.75
CA ARG A 72 -5.02 4.94 -16.09
C ARG A 72 -4.65 3.57 -15.54
N ILE A 73 -5.04 3.28 -14.30
CA ILE A 73 -4.79 1.98 -13.68
C ILE A 73 -5.52 0.88 -14.44
N VAL A 74 -6.79 1.09 -14.77
CA VAL A 74 -7.59 0.12 -15.51
C VAL A 74 -6.97 -0.15 -16.89
N LYS A 75 -6.51 0.88 -17.56
CA LYS A 75 -5.87 0.74 -18.88
C LYS A 75 -4.61 -0.12 -18.80
N GLU A 76 -3.77 0.11 -17.78
CA GLU A 76 -2.56 -0.69 -17.59
C GLU A 76 -2.89 -2.15 -17.32
N LEU A 77 -3.89 -2.42 -16.48
CA LEU A 77 -4.31 -3.78 -16.17
C LEU A 77 -4.91 -4.48 -17.39
N ALA A 78 -5.74 -3.77 -18.15
CA ALA A 78 -6.34 -4.32 -19.36
C ALA A 78 -5.28 -4.70 -20.39
N ALA A 79 -4.24 -3.87 -20.53
CA ALA A 79 -3.14 -4.15 -21.46
C ALA A 79 -2.40 -5.43 -21.11
N ARG A 80 -2.48 -5.88 -19.85
CA ARG A 80 -1.82 -7.09 -19.37
C ARG A 80 -2.79 -8.25 -19.16
N GLY A 81 -4.05 -8.07 -19.49
CA GLY A 81 -5.07 -9.09 -19.32
C GLY A 81 -5.38 -9.41 -17.85
N LEU A 82 -5.21 -8.43 -16.96
CA LEU A 82 -5.41 -8.61 -15.53
C LEU A 82 -6.70 -7.95 -15.07
N GLU A 83 -7.34 -8.55 -14.08
CA GLU A 83 -8.56 -8.02 -13.47
C GLU A 83 -8.22 -6.90 -12.49
N VAL A 84 -9.19 -6.01 -12.28
CA VAL A 84 -9.07 -4.93 -11.31
C VAL A 84 -9.40 -5.47 -9.92
N THR A 85 -8.38 -5.67 -9.10
CA THR A 85 -8.49 -6.09 -7.71
C THR A 85 -7.72 -5.11 -6.86
N PRO A 86 -7.96 -5.07 -5.52
CA PRO A 86 -7.16 -4.21 -4.65
C PRO A 86 -5.65 -4.44 -4.80
N ASP A 87 -5.22 -5.69 -4.82
CA ASP A 87 -3.80 -6.01 -4.98
C ASP A 87 -3.26 -5.55 -6.33
N ALA A 88 -4.04 -5.70 -7.39
CA ALA A 88 -3.64 -5.26 -8.71
C ALA A 88 -3.51 -3.73 -8.79
N ILE A 89 -4.40 -3.01 -8.12
CA ILE A 89 -4.32 -1.55 -8.05
C ILE A 89 -3.03 -1.13 -7.35
N ILE A 90 -2.74 -1.73 -6.21
CA ILE A 90 -1.55 -1.41 -5.42
C ILE A 90 -0.28 -1.68 -6.24
N THR A 91 -0.20 -2.85 -6.85
CA THR A 91 0.97 -3.23 -7.66
C THR A 91 1.13 -2.31 -8.87
N THR A 92 0.02 -1.94 -9.51
CA THR A 92 0.06 -1.05 -10.66
C THR A 92 0.58 0.33 -10.27
N GLU A 93 0.16 0.86 -9.12
CA GLU A 93 0.66 2.15 -8.66
C GLU A 93 2.14 2.11 -8.36
N ALA A 94 2.64 1.01 -7.79
CA ALA A 94 4.08 0.84 -7.60
C ALA A 94 4.82 0.84 -8.94
N TYR A 95 4.26 0.14 -9.93
CA TYR A 95 4.85 0.10 -11.27
C TYR A 95 4.88 1.49 -11.92
N LEU A 96 3.77 2.23 -11.83
CA LEU A 96 3.70 3.57 -12.42
C LEU A 96 4.68 4.51 -11.74
N LEU A 97 4.79 4.45 -10.44
CA LEU A 97 5.76 5.27 -9.72
C LEU A 97 7.19 4.92 -10.13
N ASN A 98 7.48 3.64 -10.27
CA ASN A 98 8.81 3.21 -10.72
C ASN A 98 9.11 3.73 -12.13
N SER A 99 8.10 3.78 -12.99
CA SER A 99 8.27 4.30 -14.36
C SER A 99 8.64 5.77 -14.35
N GLU A 100 8.21 6.52 -13.35
CA GLU A 100 8.48 7.95 -13.23
C GLU A 100 9.81 8.23 -12.53
N THR A 101 10.18 7.42 -11.55
CA THR A 101 11.34 7.68 -10.68
C THR A 101 12.52 6.75 -10.96
N ASP A 102 12.25 5.60 -11.57
CA ASP A 102 13.25 4.59 -11.96
C ASP A 102 14.06 4.02 -10.79
N ASP A 103 13.50 4.05 -9.58
CA ASP A 103 14.20 3.53 -8.42
C ASP A 103 13.22 3.19 -7.28
N VAL A 104 12.26 2.31 -7.55
CA VAL A 104 11.29 1.87 -6.57
C VAL A 104 11.46 0.39 -6.27
N VAL A 105 11.51 0.05 -4.99
CA VAL A 105 11.53 -1.33 -4.52
C VAL A 105 10.17 -1.65 -3.91
N PHE A 106 9.45 -2.57 -4.51
CA PHE A 106 8.13 -2.97 -4.02
C PHE A 106 8.30 -4.08 -2.99
N VAL A 107 7.81 -3.81 -1.77
CA VAL A 107 7.89 -4.75 -0.65
C VAL A 107 6.50 -5.25 -0.33
N THR A 108 6.32 -6.55 -0.41
CA THR A 108 5.06 -7.21 -0.07
C THR A 108 5.33 -8.25 1.02
N ASP A 109 4.36 -8.42 1.91
CA ASP A 109 4.41 -9.43 2.96
C ASP A 109 3.33 -10.48 2.69
N ASP A 110 3.25 -10.93 1.46
CA ASP A 110 2.30 -11.97 1.08
C ASP A 110 2.90 -13.33 1.38
N VAL A 111 2.61 -13.83 2.57
CA VAL A 111 3.18 -15.09 3.05
C VAL A 111 2.37 -16.31 2.62
N ASN A 112 1.29 -16.11 1.90
CA ASN A 112 0.40 -17.19 1.47
C ASN A 112 0.62 -17.58 0.01
N CYS A 113 1.74 -17.24 -0.50
CA CYS A 113 2.12 -17.61 -1.86
C CYS A 113 2.25 -19.12 -1.99
#